data_277e0dc2666d939570d1dbcfbaaa2d35
#
_entry.id   277e0dc2666d939570d1dbcfbaaa2d35
#
_cell.length_a   1.000
_cell.length_b   1.000
_cell.length_c   1.000
_cell.angle_alpha   90.00
_cell.angle_beta   90.00
_cell.angle_gamma   90.00
#
_symmetry.space_group_name_H-M   'P 1'
#
loop_
_entity.id
_entity.type
_entity.pdbx_description
1 polymer ?
#
loop_
_entity_poly.entity_id
_entity_poly.type
_entity_poly.pdbx_seq_one_letter_code
_entity_poly.pdbx_strand_id
1 'polypeptide(L)'
;HEREIEFYPEQMTFIGVDKILKKTNNNYKFDIRFHVEPSVKLMKTQDKKTIFIKLHDEGWKFICENYDIDIDNGLYFGNKNLYSENQNIFITGISNNQIENIKWEIKKI
;
A
#
# COMPACT_ATOMS: atom_id res chain seq x y z
N HIS A 1 -7.90 8.48 10.88
CA HIS A 1 -7.38 8.06 9.57
C HIS A 1 -8.52 7.96 8.57
N GLU A 2 -8.38 8.65 7.47
CA GLU A 2 -9.36 8.65 6.38
C GLU A 2 -8.67 8.24 5.08
N ARG A 3 -9.39 7.54 4.21
CA ARG A 3 -8.91 7.15 2.90
C ARG A 3 -9.92 7.53 1.84
N GLU A 4 -9.45 8.22 0.81
CA GLU A 4 -10.24 8.54 -0.37
C GLU A 4 -9.59 7.93 -1.59
N ILE A 5 -10.39 7.34 -2.47
CA ILE A 5 -9.91 6.68 -3.69
C ILE A 5 -10.76 7.17 -4.85
N GLU A 6 -10.09 7.60 -5.94
CA GLU A 6 -10.73 7.95 -7.19
C GLU A 6 -10.22 7.03 -8.30
N PHE A 7 -11.11 6.61 -9.17
CA PHE A 7 -10.78 5.79 -10.32
C PHE A 7 -10.89 6.61 -11.61
N TYR A 8 -9.84 6.52 -12.43
CA TYR A 8 -9.76 7.17 -13.74
C TYR A 8 -9.76 6.09 -14.81
N PRO A 9 -10.94 5.76 -15.42
CA PRO A 9 -11.04 4.62 -16.31
C PRO A 9 -10.23 4.74 -17.59
N GLU A 10 -10.08 5.96 -18.12
CA GLU A 10 -9.32 6.16 -19.37
C GLU A 10 -7.85 5.81 -19.21
N GLN A 11 -7.27 6.05 -18.02
CA GLN A 11 -5.88 5.73 -17.71
C GLN A 11 -5.75 4.42 -16.96
N MET A 12 -6.84 3.74 -16.67
CA MET A 12 -6.86 2.55 -15.82
C MET A 12 -6.03 2.77 -14.54
N THR A 13 -6.35 3.85 -13.83
CA THR A 13 -5.57 4.30 -12.68
C THR A 13 -6.49 4.60 -11.51
N PHE A 14 -6.12 4.09 -10.34
CA PHE A 14 -6.70 4.48 -9.07
C PHE A 14 -5.72 5.43 -8.38
N ILE A 15 -6.22 6.56 -7.91
CA ILE A 15 -5.43 7.48 -7.10
C ILE A 15 -6.05 7.52 -5.72
N GLY A 16 -5.23 7.26 -4.70
CA GLY A 16 -5.67 7.27 -3.33
C GLY A 16 -4.92 8.29 -2.50
N VAL A 17 -5.59 8.80 -1.49
CA VAL A 17 -4.99 9.65 -0.48
C VAL A 17 -5.42 9.14 0.88
N ASP A 18 -4.44 8.82 1.71
CA ASP A 18 -4.66 8.51 3.12
C ASP A 18 -4.33 9.73 3.95
N LYS A 19 -5.26 10.14 4.78
CA LYS A 19 -5.11 11.29 5.65
C LYS A 19 -4.99 10.86 7.09
N ILE A 20 -3.90 11.26 7.73
CA ILE A 20 -3.64 10.97 9.12
C ILE A 20 -3.77 12.26 9.93
N LEU A 21 -4.55 12.20 11.00
CA LEU A 21 -4.75 13.29 11.93
C LEU A 21 -4.10 12.94 13.26
N LYS A 22 -3.22 13.80 13.76
CA LYS A 22 -2.58 13.66 15.07
C LYS A 22 -2.73 14.94 15.87
N LYS A 23 -2.94 14.80 17.16
CA LYS A 23 -3.11 15.93 18.08
C LYS A 23 -1.80 16.44 18.65
N THR A 24 -0.67 15.89 18.22
CA THR A 24 0.65 16.23 18.73
C THR A 24 1.50 16.87 17.64
N ASN A 25 2.43 17.76 18.06
CA ASN A 25 3.45 18.31 17.17
C ASN A 25 4.75 17.52 17.18
N ASN A 26 4.82 16.46 17.98
CA ASN A 26 6.00 15.61 18.05
C ASN A 26 6.09 14.72 16.82
N ASN A 27 7.31 14.35 16.43
CA ASN A 27 7.53 13.40 15.37
C ASN A 27 6.86 12.07 15.70
N TYR A 28 6.23 11.46 14.70
CA TYR A 28 5.63 10.14 14.85
C TYR A 28 5.88 9.32 13.60
N LYS A 29 5.93 8.01 13.78
CA LYS A 29 5.99 7.06 12.68
C LYS A 29 4.58 6.68 12.30
N PHE A 30 4.35 6.50 10.99
CA PHE A 30 3.10 5.96 10.50
C PHE A 30 3.35 4.76 9.61
N ASP A 31 2.34 3.92 9.52
CA ASP A 31 2.36 2.69 8.75
C ASP A 31 0.96 2.49 8.17
N ILE A 32 0.85 2.53 6.85
CA ILE A 32 -0.41 2.37 6.15
C ILE A 32 -0.35 1.05 5.40
N ARG A 33 -1.30 0.16 5.68
CA ARG A 33 -1.29 -1.20 5.15
C ARG A 33 -2.40 -1.44 4.14
N PHE A 34 -2.05 -2.25 3.14
CA PHE A 34 -2.98 -2.74 2.12
C PHE A 34 -2.87 -4.26 2.11
N HIS A 35 -3.96 -4.93 2.44
CA HIS A 35 -4.01 -6.38 2.43
C HIS A 35 -4.12 -6.90 1.01
N VAL A 36 -3.31 -7.90 0.68
CA VAL A 36 -3.25 -8.47 -0.65
C VAL A 36 -3.60 -9.95 -0.55
N GLU A 37 -4.42 -10.41 -1.50
CA GLU A 37 -4.80 -11.82 -1.59
C GLU A 37 -3.57 -12.70 -1.78
N PRO A 38 -3.53 -13.92 -1.16
CA PRO A 38 -2.35 -14.78 -1.28
C PRO A 38 -1.98 -15.20 -2.70
N SER A 39 -2.96 -15.23 -3.61
CA SER A 39 -2.73 -15.60 -5.01
C SER A 39 -2.04 -14.52 -5.84
N VAL A 40 -1.97 -13.30 -5.32
CA VAL A 40 -1.37 -12.17 -6.02
C VAL A 40 0.13 -12.14 -5.77
N LYS A 41 0.91 -11.96 -6.83
CA LYS A 41 2.36 -11.88 -6.72
C LYS A 41 2.81 -10.43 -6.71
N LEU A 42 3.71 -10.11 -5.80
CA LEU A 42 4.24 -8.76 -5.61
C LEU A 42 5.74 -8.75 -5.84
N MET A 43 6.23 -7.69 -6.47
CA MET A 43 7.65 -7.45 -6.67
C MET A 43 7.97 -5.99 -6.41
N LYS A 44 8.85 -5.73 -5.45
CA LYS A 44 9.25 -4.39 -5.06
C LYS A 44 10.48 -3.95 -5.85
N THR A 45 10.52 -2.68 -6.28
CA THR A 45 11.71 -2.09 -6.88
C THR A 45 12.74 -1.73 -5.80
N GLN A 46 14.00 -1.60 -6.22
CA GLN A 46 15.09 -1.29 -5.28
C GLN A 46 14.97 0.09 -4.64
N ASP A 47 14.39 1.05 -5.36
CA ASP A 47 14.19 2.40 -4.86
C ASP A 47 13.05 2.52 -3.85
N LYS A 48 12.30 1.45 -3.61
CA LYS A 48 11.16 1.40 -2.68
C LYS A 48 10.04 2.37 -3.04
N LYS A 49 9.88 2.68 -4.32
CA LYS A 49 8.82 3.59 -4.79
C LYS A 49 7.72 2.90 -5.56
N THR A 50 7.96 1.70 -6.04
CA THR A 50 7.02 0.95 -6.87
C THR A 50 6.96 -0.51 -6.44
N ILE A 51 5.76 -1.06 -6.43
CA ILE A 51 5.53 -2.50 -6.29
C ILE A 51 4.74 -2.95 -7.50
N PHE A 52 5.27 -3.94 -8.24
CA PHE A 52 4.53 -4.58 -9.31
C PHE A 52 3.60 -5.63 -8.74
N ILE A 53 2.36 -5.62 -9.22
CA ILE A 53 1.29 -6.51 -8.78
C ILE A 53 0.91 -7.38 -9.97
N LYS A 54 1.12 -8.69 -9.84
CA LYS A 54 0.78 -9.62 -10.90
C LYS A 54 -0.47 -10.41 -10.51
N LEU A 55 -1.53 -10.20 -11.26
CA LEU A 55 -2.75 -11.00 -11.23
C LEU A 55 -2.65 -12.08 -12.31
N HIS A 56 -3.67 -12.94 -12.41
CA HIS A 56 -3.66 -14.05 -13.35
C HIS A 56 -3.38 -13.60 -14.79
N ASP A 57 -4.12 -12.61 -15.27
CA ASP A 57 -4.04 -12.13 -16.65
C ASP A 57 -3.59 -10.69 -16.77
N GLU A 58 -3.27 -10.02 -15.69
CA GLU A 58 -3.02 -8.59 -15.69
C GLU A 58 -1.85 -8.24 -14.82
N GLY A 59 -1.18 -7.16 -15.19
CA GLY A 59 -0.17 -6.53 -14.35
C GLY A 59 -0.61 -5.14 -13.93
N TRP A 60 -0.34 -4.80 -12.69
CA TRP A 60 -0.58 -3.47 -12.13
C TRP A 60 0.66 -3.02 -11.39
N LYS A 61 0.76 -1.73 -11.13
CA LYS A 61 1.82 -1.19 -10.28
C LYS A 61 1.24 -0.26 -9.22
N PHE A 62 1.78 -0.37 -8.02
CA PHE A 62 1.48 0.49 -6.90
C PHE A 62 2.65 1.44 -6.73
N ILE A 63 2.39 2.74 -6.73
CA ILE A 63 3.43 3.77 -6.70
C ILE A 63 3.17 4.72 -5.55
N CYS A 64 4.22 5.03 -4.79
CA CYS A 64 4.19 6.08 -3.77
C CYS A 64 5.48 6.89 -3.88
N GLU A 65 5.41 8.12 -4.36
CA GLU A 65 6.59 8.92 -4.65
C GLU A 65 7.25 9.54 -3.41
N ASN A 66 6.44 9.88 -2.41
CA ASN A 66 6.91 10.69 -1.29
C ASN A 66 7.34 9.87 -0.07
N TYR A 67 6.97 8.60 0.00
CA TYR A 67 7.29 7.73 1.12
C TYR A 67 7.71 6.36 0.61
N ASP A 68 8.50 5.67 1.41
CA ASP A 68 8.93 4.31 1.08
C ASP A 68 7.79 3.33 1.20
N ILE A 69 7.74 2.38 0.28
CA ILE A 69 6.81 1.27 0.32
C ILE A 69 7.57 -0.03 0.44
N ASP A 70 6.95 -1.00 1.06
CA ASP A 70 7.56 -2.31 1.26
C ASP A 70 6.50 -3.38 1.26
N ILE A 71 6.95 -4.62 1.28
CA ILE A 71 6.11 -5.81 1.32
C ILE A 71 6.38 -6.53 2.63
N ASP A 72 5.32 -6.88 3.34
CA ASP A 72 5.40 -7.66 4.55
C ASP A 72 4.69 -8.99 4.33
N ASN A 73 5.34 -10.07 4.72
CA ASN A 73 4.75 -11.40 4.65
C ASN A 73 4.13 -11.74 6.01
N GLY A 74 2.80 -11.85 6.03
CA GLY A 74 2.08 -12.31 7.20
C GLY A 74 1.69 -13.76 7.04
N LEU A 75 1.43 -14.42 8.17
CA LEU A 75 0.85 -15.76 8.17
C LEU A 75 -0.63 -15.64 8.47
N TYR A 76 -1.42 -16.29 7.64
CA TYR A 76 -2.86 -16.39 7.83
C TYR A 76 -3.23 -17.82 8.19
N PHE A 77 -3.86 -18.02 9.35
CA PHE A 77 -4.33 -19.31 9.78
C PHE A 77 -5.80 -19.46 9.40
N GLY A 78 -6.04 -20.29 8.41
CA GLY A 78 -7.38 -20.66 8.02
C GLY A 78 -7.95 -21.77 8.88
N ASN A 79 -9.01 -22.41 8.42
CA ASN A 79 -9.62 -23.54 9.11
C ASN A 79 -8.73 -24.79 9.06
N LYS A 80 -8.86 -25.64 10.06
CA LYS A 80 -8.26 -26.98 10.09
C LYS A 80 -6.74 -27.02 9.96
N ASN A 81 -6.07 -26.14 10.65
CA ASN A 81 -4.60 -26.09 10.67
C ASN A 81 -3.96 -25.73 9.32
N LEU A 82 -4.74 -25.25 8.36
CA LEU A 82 -4.22 -24.71 7.12
C LEU A 82 -3.74 -23.29 7.36
N TYR A 83 -2.62 -22.96 6.77
CA TYR A 83 -2.14 -21.59 6.78
C TYR A 83 -1.68 -21.22 5.38
N SER A 84 -1.73 -19.92 5.07
CA SER A 84 -1.18 -19.37 3.85
C SER A 84 -0.44 -18.09 4.17
N GLU A 85 0.57 -17.76 3.40
CA GLU A 85 1.23 -16.49 3.51
C GLU A 85 0.38 -15.43 2.86
N ASN A 86 0.06 -14.38 3.62
CA ASN A 86 -0.49 -13.15 3.07
C ASN A 86 0.63 -12.16 2.90
N GLN A 87 0.63 -11.48 1.76
CA GLN A 87 1.50 -10.35 1.55
C GLN A 87 0.71 -9.06 1.77
N ASN A 88 1.34 -8.12 2.43
CA ASN A 88 0.77 -6.79 2.62
C ASN A 88 1.70 -5.76 2.01
N ILE A 89 1.12 -4.80 1.32
CA ILE A 89 1.85 -3.60 0.91
C ILE A 89 1.70 -2.60 2.04
N PHE A 90 2.79 -1.97 2.43
CA PHE A 90 2.68 -0.92 3.44
C PHE A 90 3.55 0.28 3.05
N ILE A 91 3.06 1.46 3.42
CA ILE A 91 3.75 2.73 3.27
C ILE A 91 4.19 3.15 4.65
N THR A 92 5.48 3.44 4.81
CA THR A 92 6.02 3.88 6.08
C THR A 92 6.62 5.26 5.95
N GLY A 93 6.57 6.02 7.03
CA GLY A 93 7.18 7.32 7.06
C GLY A 93 7.20 7.89 8.46
N ILE A 94 7.81 9.06 8.55
CA ILE A 94 7.87 9.86 9.78
C ILE A 94 7.30 11.23 9.43
N SER A 95 6.40 11.71 10.26
CA SER A 95 5.81 13.04 10.09
C SER A 95 5.81 13.79 11.40
N ASN A 96 5.94 15.11 11.31
CA ASN A 96 5.72 16.01 12.44
C ASN A 96 4.51 16.92 12.22
N ASN A 97 3.72 16.64 11.18
CA ASN A 97 2.54 17.40 10.85
C ASN A 97 1.33 16.88 11.59
N GLN A 98 0.45 17.77 12.03
CA GLN A 98 -0.82 17.38 12.63
C GLN A 98 -1.74 16.73 11.59
N ILE A 99 -1.63 17.16 10.34
CA ILE A 99 -2.35 16.58 9.20
C ILE A 99 -1.31 16.14 8.20
N GLU A 100 -1.32 14.85 7.86
CA GLU A 100 -0.45 14.28 6.84
C GLU A 100 -1.30 13.62 5.77
N ASN A 101 -1.06 14.00 4.51
CA ASN A 101 -1.73 13.41 3.35
C ASN A 101 -0.71 12.55 2.60
N ILE A 102 -1.02 11.27 2.46
CA ILE A 102 -0.16 10.32 1.77
C ILE A 102 -0.86 9.90 0.49
N LYS A 103 -0.29 10.30 -0.65
CA LYS A 103 -0.82 10.00 -1.97
C LYS A 103 -0.15 8.75 -2.53
N TRP A 104 -0.95 7.87 -3.10
CA TRP A 104 -0.48 6.68 -3.80
C TRP A 104 -1.32 6.44 -5.04
N GLU A 105 -0.77 5.65 -5.95
CA GLU A 105 -1.45 5.30 -7.20
C GLU A 105 -1.37 3.81 -7.47
N ILE A 106 -2.43 3.24 -8.02
CA ILE A 106 -2.43 1.90 -8.59
C ILE A 106 -2.79 2.03 -10.06
N LYS A 107 -1.89 1.60 -10.91
CA LYS A 107 -2.00 1.82 -12.34
C LYS A 107 -1.79 0.52 -13.11
N LYS A 108 -2.66 0.25 -14.08
CA LYS A 108 -2.51 -0.91 -14.95
C LYS A 108 -1.30 -0.76 -15.87
N ILE A 109 -0.56 -1.85 -15.99
CA ILE A 109 0.58 -1.91 -16.90
C ILE A 109 0.11 -2.25 -18.31
#